data_ad314244dc0bd53fb92c72c3da2b07f5
#
_entry.id   ad314244dc0bd53fb92c72c3da2b07f5
#
_cell.length_a   1.000
_cell.length_b   1.000
_cell.length_c   1.000
_cell.angle_alpha   90.00
_cell.angle_beta   90.00
_cell.angle_gamma   90.00
#
_symmetry.space_group_name_H-M   'P 1'
#
loop_
_entity.id
_entity.type
_entity.pdbx_description
1 polymer ?
#
loop_
_entity_poly.entity_id
_entity_poly.type
_entity_poly.pdbx_seq_one_letter_code
_entity_poly.pdbx_strand_id
1 'polypeptide(L)'
;MKIPILIPKIFDYPLTYDSDIKLEIGDYVIVPLGNTKVTGVVWDTFEKNNKKSFTIRNVEKKLDIPSLKKSTIKFLNWFSEYNIIPKGMALKLVLLSSNAVEKIQLSFLMNKKNLLKR
;
A
#
# COMPACT_ATOMS: atom_id res chain seq x y z
N MET A 1 -5.92 17.35 -5.63
CA MET A 1 -4.56 16.81 -5.82
C MET A 1 -4.64 15.30 -6.04
N LYS A 2 -4.00 14.83 -7.08
CA LYS A 2 -4.00 13.40 -7.41
C LYS A 2 -3.02 12.65 -6.53
N ILE A 3 -3.45 11.52 -5.99
CA ILE A 3 -2.62 10.70 -5.11
C ILE A 3 -2.75 9.22 -5.49
N PRO A 4 -1.67 8.43 -5.31
CA PRO A 4 -1.72 6.99 -5.55
C PRO A 4 -2.23 6.28 -4.29
N ILE A 5 -3.24 5.42 -4.46
CA ILE A 5 -3.83 4.62 -3.37
C ILE A 5 -3.71 3.16 -3.74
N LEU A 6 -3.01 2.38 -2.92
CA LEU A 6 -2.94 0.94 -3.09
C LEU A 6 -4.10 0.29 -2.35
N ILE A 7 -4.87 -0.49 -3.07
CA ILE A 7 -6.04 -1.20 -2.52
C ILE A 7 -5.62 -2.64 -2.24
N PRO A 8 -5.95 -3.20 -1.06
CA PRO A 8 -5.56 -4.56 -0.67
C PRO A 8 -6.39 -5.62 -1.40
N LYS A 9 -6.25 -5.67 -2.71
CA LYS A 9 -6.89 -6.64 -3.62
C LYS A 9 -5.86 -7.08 -4.65
N ILE A 10 -6.30 -7.70 -5.73
CA ILE A 10 -5.41 -8.27 -6.75
C ILE A 10 -4.64 -7.23 -7.58
N PHE A 11 -4.78 -5.95 -7.28
CA PHE A 11 -4.08 -4.90 -8.02
C PHE A 11 -2.58 -4.94 -7.73
N ASP A 12 -1.77 -4.90 -8.78
CA ASP A 12 -0.31 -4.84 -8.67
C ASP A 12 0.21 -3.41 -8.71
N TYR A 13 -0.68 -2.45 -8.68
CA TYR A 13 -0.34 -1.03 -8.81
C TYR A 13 -1.34 -0.17 -8.04
N PRO A 14 -0.91 0.99 -7.55
CA PRO A 14 -1.81 1.94 -6.92
C PRO A 14 -2.77 2.55 -7.94
N LEU A 15 -4.01 2.75 -7.54
CA LEU A 15 -4.99 3.48 -8.34
C LEU A 15 -4.89 4.97 -8.01
N THR A 16 -5.18 5.82 -8.99
CA THR A 16 -5.13 7.26 -8.80
C THR A 16 -6.48 7.79 -8.35
N TYR A 17 -6.48 8.54 -7.25
CA TYR A 17 -7.66 9.24 -6.72
C TYR A 17 -7.34 10.71 -6.53
N ASP A 18 -8.37 11.52 -6.48
CA ASP A 18 -8.25 12.93 -6.16
C ASP A 18 -8.58 13.16 -4.69
N SER A 19 -7.93 14.13 -4.06
CA SER A 19 -8.14 14.42 -2.66
C SER A 19 -8.10 15.93 -2.40
N ASP A 20 -9.09 16.41 -1.67
CA ASP A 20 -9.10 17.76 -1.12
C ASP A 20 -8.44 17.83 0.25
N ILE A 21 -8.13 16.68 0.83
CA ILE A 21 -7.50 16.55 2.14
C ILE A 21 -6.00 16.34 1.93
N LYS A 22 -5.19 16.97 2.78
CA LYS A 22 -3.75 16.74 2.77
C LYS A 22 -3.46 15.32 3.30
N LEU A 23 -2.88 14.47 2.46
CA LEU A 23 -2.56 13.10 2.80
C LEU A 23 -1.06 12.87 2.66
N GLU A 24 -0.54 11.98 3.51
CA GLU A 24 0.86 11.57 3.49
C GLU A 24 0.97 10.08 3.15
N ILE A 25 2.15 9.66 2.66
CA ILE A 25 2.42 8.26 2.34
C ILE A 25 2.18 7.41 3.59
N GLY A 26 1.41 6.33 3.43
CA GLY A 26 1.08 5.43 4.52
C GLY A 26 -0.26 5.70 5.18
N ASP A 27 -0.90 6.83 4.89
CA ASP A 27 -2.22 7.12 5.46
C ASP A 27 -3.27 6.15 4.97
N TYR A 28 -4.13 5.70 5.89
CA TYR A 28 -5.26 4.85 5.56
C TYR A 28 -6.45 5.72 5.18
N VAL A 29 -7.07 5.40 4.06
CA VAL A 29 -8.20 6.18 3.52
C VAL A 29 -9.33 5.26 3.08
N ILE A 30 -10.53 5.81 3.02
CA ILE A 30 -11.68 5.14 2.42
C ILE A 30 -11.91 5.73 1.04
N VAL A 31 -11.93 4.87 0.05
CA VAL A 31 -12.10 5.26 -1.36
C VAL A 31 -13.21 4.44 -2.01
N PRO A 32 -13.90 5.02 -3.00
CA PRO A 32 -14.88 4.26 -3.77
C PRO A 32 -14.17 3.34 -4.77
N LEU A 33 -14.67 2.11 -4.89
CA LEU A 33 -14.22 1.15 -5.89
C LEU A 33 -15.45 0.49 -6.50
N GLY A 34 -15.78 0.84 -7.75
CA GLY A 34 -17.01 0.41 -8.36
C GLY A 34 -18.21 0.92 -7.56
N ASN A 35 -19.07 0.00 -7.13
CA ASN A 35 -20.26 0.33 -6.33
C ASN A 35 -20.03 0.20 -4.82
N THR A 36 -18.81 -0.10 -4.41
CA THR A 36 -18.45 -0.31 -3.00
C THR A 36 -17.42 0.70 -2.53
N LYS A 37 -17.25 0.76 -1.22
CA LYS A 37 -16.21 1.56 -0.59
C LYS A 37 -15.20 0.62 0.06
N VAL A 38 -13.92 0.91 -0.13
CA VAL A 38 -12.85 0.07 0.39
C VAL A 38 -11.82 0.93 1.10
N THR A 39 -11.07 0.28 2.00
CA THR A 39 -9.92 0.92 2.65
C THR A 39 -8.71 0.73 1.77
N GLY A 40 -7.96 1.81 1.55
CA GLY A 40 -6.70 1.79 0.84
C GLY A 40 -5.62 2.51 1.62
N VAL A 41 -4.40 2.46 1.12
CA VAL A 41 -3.24 3.11 1.74
C VAL A 41 -2.60 4.03 0.72
N VAL A 42 -2.28 5.25 1.12
CA VAL A 42 -1.54 6.18 0.26
C VAL A 42 -0.15 5.59 -0.01
N TRP A 43 0.13 5.32 -1.28
CA TRP A 43 1.37 4.63 -1.68
C TRP A 43 2.42 5.64 -2.11
N ASP A 44 3.63 5.15 -2.32
CA ASP A 44 4.80 5.98 -2.64
C ASP A 44 5.00 6.26 -4.13
N THR A 45 4.31 5.50 -5.00
CA THR A 45 4.47 5.64 -6.44
C THR A 45 3.13 5.62 -7.16
N PHE A 46 3.06 6.33 -8.29
CA PHE A 46 1.93 6.24 -9.21
C PHE A 46 2.10 5.07 -10.18
N GLU A 47 1.00 4.62 -10.76
CA GLU A 47 1.05 3.64 -11.83
C GLU A 47 1.77 4.24 -13.05
N LYS A 48 2.66 3.45 -13.65
CA LYS A 48 3.47 3.89 -14.79
C LYS A 48 2.71 3.89 -16.13
N ASN A 49 1.62 3.16 -16.24
CA ASN A 49 0.87 3.03 -17.50
C ASN A 49 -0.51 3.63 -17.41
N ASN A 50 -0.60 4.92 -17.67
CA ASN A 50 -1.86 5.68 -17.67
C ASN A 50 -2.52 5.66 -19.06
N LYS A 51 -2.71 4.48 -19.64
CA LYS A 51 -3.28 4.37 -20.99
C LYS A 51 -4.82 4.37 -21.03
N LYS A 52 -5.48 4.36 -19.86
CA LYS A 52 -6.94 4.31 -19.79
C LYS A 52 -7.46 5.59 -19.16
N SER A 53 -8.34 6.27 -19.88
CA SER A 53 -9.06 7.42 -19.34
C SER A 53 -10.12 6.93 -18.37
N PHE A 54 -9.77 6.81 -17.10
CA PHE A 54 -10.75 6.57 -16.06
C PHE A 54 -11.22 7.89 -15.49
N THR A 55 -12.49 7.95 -15.13
CA THR A 55 -12.98 9.03 -14.30
C THR A 55 -12.30 8.92 -12.93
N ILE A 56 -11.50 9.92 -12.59
CA ILE A 56 -10.80 9.93 -11.29
C ILE A 56 -11.84 10.27 -10.21
N ARG A 57 -11.97 9.40 -9.23
CA ARG A 57 -12.90 9.57 -8.11
C ARG A 57 -12.19 10.16 -6.91
N ASN A 58 -12.95 10.70 -5.98
CA ASN A 58 -12.41 11.37 -4.81
C ASN A 58 -12.24 10.41 -3.64
N VAL A 59 -11.19 10.63 -2.86
CA VAL A 59 -11.03 10.01 -1.54
C VAL A 59 -12.18 10.51 -0.65
N GLU A 60 -12.87 9.59 0.03
CA GLU A 60 -14.01 9.96 0.87
C GLU A 60 -13.57 10.49 2.23
N LYS A 61 -12.65 9.78 2.90
CA LYS A 61 -12.15 10.25 4.18
C LYS A 61 -10.82 9.58 4.53
N LYS A 62 -10.07 10.24 5.40
CA LYS A 62 -8.87 9.69 6.02
C LYS A 62 -9.27 9.01 7.32
N LEU A 63 -8.77 7.79 7.56
CA LEU A 63 -8.99 7.08 8.80
C LEU A 63 -8.05 7.62 9.90
N ASP A 64 -8.59 7.76 11.11
CA ASP A 64 -7.83 8.25 12.26
C ASP A 64 -7.12 7.08 12.96
N ILE A 65 -6.20 6.46 12.24
CA ILE A 65 -5.36 5.38 12.74
C ILE A 65 -3.92 5.64 12.34
N PRO A 66 -2.94 5.06 13.06
CA PRO A 66 -1.53 5.28 12.73
C PRO A 66 -1.23 4.90 11.28
N SER A 67 -0.46 5.75 10.61
CA SER A 67 -0.07 5.52 9.22
C SER A 67 0.86 4.32 9.09
N LEU A 68 0.79 3.64 7.95
CA LEU A 68 1.70 2.56 7.63
C LEU A 68 3.11 3.12 7.48
N LYS A 69 4.08 2.49 8.13
CA LYS A 69 5.48 2.98 8.12
C LYS A 69 6.07 2.89 6.72
N LYS A 70 6.91 3.87 6.37
CA LYS A 70 7.61 3.87 5.08
C LYS A 70 8.48 2.62 4.91
N SER A 71 9.08 2.13 5.98
CA SER A 71 9.86 0.89 5.95
C SER A 71 8.99 -0.32 5.59
N THR A 72 7.76 -0.36 6.06
CA THR A 72 6.80 -1.42 5.72
C THR A 72 6.42 -1.34 4.24
N ILE A 73 6.20 -0.13 3.71
CA ILE A 73 5.90 0.07 2.29
C ILE A 73 7.07 -0.43 1.43
N LYS A 74 8.29 -0.09 1.77
CA LYS A 74 9.48 -0.57 1.06
C LYS A 74 9.60 -2.08 1.11
N PHE A 75 9.35 -2.67 2.29
CA PHE A 75 9.35 -4.12 2.47
C PHE A 75 8.30 -4.78 1.57
N LEU A 76 7.09 -4.23 1.52
CA LEU A 76 6.00 -4.78 0.71
C LEU A 76 6.31 -4.70 -0.77
N ASN A 77 6.91 -3.60 -1.23
CA ASN A 77 7.33 -3.48 -2.63
C ASN A 77 8.35 -4.56 -2.99
N TRP A 78 9.36 -4.76 -2.14
CA TRP A 78 10.34 -5.82 -2.33
C TRP A 78 9.71 -7.21 -2.27
N PHE A 79 8.88 -7.46 -1.26
CA PHE A 79 8.22 -8.76 -1.05
C PHE A 79 7.36 -9.14 -2.25
N SER A 80 6.59 -8.19 -2.76
CA SER A 80 5.75 -8.38 -3.94
C SER A 80 6.57 -8.74 -5.16
N GLU A 81 7.66 -8.02 -5.42
CA GLU A 81 8.53 -8.27 -6.56
C GLU A 81 9.24 -9.61 -6.44
N TYR A 82 9.77 -9.91 -5.25
CA TYR A 82 10.52 -11.15 -5.01
C TYR A 82 9.64 -12.40 -5.17
N ASN A 83 8.41 -12.33 -4.69
CA ASN A 83 7.49 -13.47 -4.72
C ASN A 83 6.56 -13.48 -5.92
N ILE A 84 6.64 -12.46 -6.77
CA ILE A 84 5.80 -12.31 -7.97
C ILE A 84 4.31 -12.37 -7.61
N ILE A 85 3.92 -11.59 -6.60
CA ILE A 85 2.52 -11.45 -6.20
C ILE A 85 2.09 -9.99 -6.34
N PRO A 86 0.81 -9.72 -6.61
CA PRO A 86 0.33 -8.33 -6.70
C PRO A 86 0.56 -7.57 -5.39
N LYS A 87 0.98 -6.31 -5.50
CA LYS A 87 1.25 -5.45 -4.33
C LYS A 87 0.04 -5.31 -3.42
N GLY A 88 -1.16 -5.21 -3.99
CA GLY A 88 -2.39 -5.15 -3.21
C GLY A 88 -2.62 -6.40 -2.38
N MET A 89 -2.23 -7.56 -2.87
CA MET A 89 -2.33 -8.81 -2.10
C MET A 89 -1.32 -8.86 -0.97
N ALA A 90 -0.10 -8.35 -1.18
CA ALA A 90 0.89 -8.23 -0.12
C ALA A 90 0.39 -7.29 0.98
N LEU A 91 -0.20 -6.16 0.61
CA LEU A 91 -0.82 -5.23 1.55
C LEU A 91 -1.96 -5.90 2.33
N LYS A 92 -2.77 -6.71 1.65
CA LYS A 92 -3.87 -7.44 2.30
C LYS A 92 -3.37 -8.36 3.41
N LEU A 93 -2.23 -9.03 3.19
CA LEU A 93 -1.63 -9.89 4.23
C LEU A 93 -1.27 -9.07 5.46
N VAL A 94 -0.72 -7.87 5.29
CA VAL A 94 -0.40 -6.97 6.41
C VAL A 94 -1.67 -6.60 7.18
N LEU A 95 -2.73 -6.22 6.47
CA LEU A 95 -3.96 -5.76 7.10
C LEU A 95 -4.72 -6.87 7.82
N LEU A 96 -4.63 -8.12 7.31
CA LEU A 96 -5.30 -9.27 7.92
C LEU A 96 -4.53 -9.87 9.08
N SER A 97 -3.21 -9.73 9.10
CA SER A 97 -2.35 -10.42 10.06
C SER A 97 -1.18 -9.53 10.46
N SER A 98 -1.47 -8.34 10.97
CA SER A 98 -0.44 -7.35 11.28
C SER A 98 0.67 -7.89 12.18
N ASN A 99 0.33 -8.63 13.23
CA ASN A 99 1.33 -9.18 14.16
C ASN A 99 2.22 -10.23 13.50
N ALA A 100 1.64 -11.11 12.70
CA ALA A 100 2.40 -12.14 12.00
C ALA A 100 3.35 -11.53 10.97
N VAL A 101 2.87 -10.53 10.22
CA VAL A 101 3.68 -9.87 9.20
C VAL A 101 4.80 -9.06 9.84
N GLU A 102 4.55 -8.39 10.96
CA GLU A 102 5.59 -7.69 11.70
C GLU A 102 6.71 -8.64 12.15
N LYS A 103 6.36 -9.84 12.62
CA LYS A 103 7.34 -10.85 12.98
C LYS A 103 8.16 -11.30 11.78
N ILE A 104 7.53 -11.53 10.65
CA ILE A 104 8.21 -11.91 9.41
C ILE A 104 9.16 -10.80 8.97
N GLN A 105 8.70 -9.54 9.02
CA GLN A 105 9.50 -8.39 8.67
C GLN A 105 10.72 -8.23 9.58
N LEU A 106 10.54 -8.41 10.89
CA LEU A 106 11.63 -8.38 11.84
C LEU A 106 12.65 -9.49 11.57
N SER A 107 12.18 -10.71 11.33
CA SER A 107 13.04 -11.83 10.99
C SER A 107 13.87 -11.55 9.73
N PHE A 108 13.23 -10.97 8.72
CA PHE A 108 13.91 -10.58 7.49
C PHE A 108 15.02 -9.57 7.75
N LEU A 109 14.74 -8.53 8.55
CA LEU A 109 15.71 -7.50 8.89
C LEU A 109 16.85 -8.05 9.74
N MET A 110 16.54 -8.94 10.69
CA MET A 110 17.55 -9.56 11.52
C MET A 110 18.48 -10.47 10.72
N ASN A 111 17.93 -11.26 9.81
CA ASN A 111 18.73 -12.12 8.93
C ASN A 111 19.64 -11.29 8.03
N LYS A 112 19.15 -10.17 7.52
CA LYS A 112 19.95 -9.26 6.71
C LYS A 112 21.11 -8.68 7.51
N LYS A 113 20.87 -8.30 8.76
CA LYS A 113 21.94 -7.82 9.65
C LYS A 113 22.98 -8.90 9.94
N ASN A 114 22.55 -10.14 10.16
CA ASN A 114 23.46 -11.25 10.42
C ASN A 114 24.33 -11.56 9.20
N LEU A 115 23.77 -11.45 8.00
CA LEU A 115 24.54 -11.63 6.75
C LEU A 115 25.58 -10.55 6.57
N LEU A 116 25.30 -9.32 7.00
CA LEU A 116 26.25 -8.21 6.90
C LEU A 116 27.38 -8.30 7.95
N LYS A 117 27.16 -9.01 9.05
CA LYS A 117 28.18 -9.19 10.11
C LYS A 117 29.17 -10.33 9.81
N ARG A 118 28.90 -11.11 8.80
CA ARG A 118 29.80 -12.18 8.37
C ARG A 118 30.66 -11.67 7.22
#